data_1a2e0a64fa13d572b1717b3f0ec11d75
#
_entry.id   1a2e0a64fa13d572b1717b3f0ec11d75
#
_cell.length_a   1.000
_cell.length_b   1.000
_cell.length_c   1.000
_cell.angle_alpha   90.00
_cell.angle_beta   90.00
_cell.angle_gamma   90.00
#
_symmetry.space_group_name_H-M   'P 1'
#
loop_
_entity.id
_entity.type
_entity.pdbx_description
1 polymer ?
#
loop_
_entity_poly.entity_id
_entity_poly.type
_entity_poly.pdbx_seq_one_letter_code
_entity_poly.pdbx_strand_id
1 'polypeptide(L)'
;RKAVIFGISSHKLKKNERLFFKKFKPWGIILFSRNIKNIDQLKKLIYEIKKIFNDVNFPIMIDVEGGRVSRLNNIIDLSTFSQEYFEKMYKKDKKVFFNNYKIFINTVSNILNYVGININTVPVLDVRRKYADNVIGDRSFSENQNTVSTLGKICIDLYKKNKIFTVLKHIPGHGLANHDSHLKTPIIVNKKKELIKKDFKPFKENKSLFAMTAHIIYEKYDRKYTATHSEIIINKIIRKYINFKGIIISDDICMKSLKFSLIENVSRAIDAGCNLILHCNGNLSEM
;
A
#
# COMPACT_ATOMS: atom_id res chain seq x y z
N ARG A 1 -2.05 19.45 9.71
CA ARG A 1 -2.36 18.81 8.42
C ARG A 1 -3.66 18.02 8.52
N LYS A 2 -4.40 17.93 7.42
CA LYS A 2 -5.60 17.09 7.33
C LYS A 2 -5.23 15.62 7.19
N ALA A 3 -6.01 14.73 7.77
CA ALA A 3 -5.77 13.28 7.82
C ALA A 3 -6.04 12.59 6.47
N VAL A 4 -5.45 13.10 5.39
CA VAL A 4 -5.66 12.62 4.03
C VAL A 4 -4.36 12.63 3.21
N ILE A 5 -4.23 11.64 2.32
CA ILE A 5 -3.19 11.53 1.31
C ILE A 5 -3.86 11.66 -0.05
N PHE A 6 -3.45 12.64 -0.85
CA PHE A 6 -4.03 12.88 -2.17
C PHE A 6 -3.11 12.43 -3.30
N GLY A 7 -3.69 11.84 -4.34
CA GLY A 7 -3.07 11.76 -5.66
C GLY A 7 -3.06 13.13 -6.33
N ILE A 8 -2.27 13.30 -7.40
CA ILE A 8 -2.27 14.49 -8.24
C ILE A 8 -2.64 14.13 -9.67
N SER A 9 -3.19 15.11 -10.41
CA SER A 9 -3.80 14.84 -11.72
C SER A 9 -2.79 14.55 -12.82
N SER A 10 -1.56 15.08 -12.74
CA SER A 10 -0.62 15.11 -13.86
C SER A 10 0.84 15.16 -13.40
N HIS A 11 1.77 15.13 -14.36
CA HIS A 11 3.21 15.25 -14.14
C HIS A 11 3.69 16.68 -13.79
N LYS A 12 2.77 17.62 -13.65
CA LYS A 12 3.00 19.01 -13.19
C LYS A 12 1.86 19.42 -12.29
N LEU A 13 2.14 20.15 -11.21
CA LEU A 13 1.10 20.75 -10.40
C LEU A 13 0.40 21.88 -11.15
N LYS A 14 -0.91 21.78 -11.32
CA LYS A 14 -1.74 22.86 -11.86
C LYS A 14 -1.86 24.00 -10.84
N LYS A 15 -2.15 25.21 -11.31
CA LYS A 15 -2.33 26.41 -10.46
C LYS A 15 -3.36 26.16 -9.35
N ASN A 16 -4.50 25.55 -9.70
CA ASN A 16 -5.59 25.25 -8.75
C ASN A 16 -5.17 24.20 -7.71
N GLU A 17 -4.40 23.15 -8.11
CA GLU A 17 -3.87 22.15 -7.17
C GLU A 17 -2.91 22.81 -6.16
N ARG A 18 -2.03 23.71 -6.62
CA ARG A 18 -1.11 24.46 -5.73
C ARG A 18 -1.88 25.27 -4.68
N LEU A 19 -2.92 26.02 -5.12
CA LEU A 19 -3.77 26.80 -4.22
C LEU A 19 -4.51 25.92 -3.22
N PHE A 20 -5.07 24.80 -3.70
CA PHE A 20 -5.77 23.81 -2.87
C PHE A 20 -4.83 23.24 -1.80
N PHE A 21 -3.67 22.72 -2.18
CA PHE A 21 -2.72 22.12 -1.24
C PHE A 21 -2.18 23.13 -0.23
N LYS A 22 -1.92 24.36 -0.65
CA LYS A 22 -1.51 25.44 0.26
C LYS A 22 -2.60 25.75 1.30
N LYS A 23 -3.88 25.72 0.90
CA LYS A 23 -5.03 26.01 1.77
C LYS A 23 -5.33 24.84 2.70
N PHE A 24 -5.46 23.60 2.18
CA PHE A 24 -5.98 22.46 2.94
C PHE A 24 -4.93 21.62 3.62
N LYS A 25 -3.66 21.69 3.20
CA LYS A 25 -2.50 21.06 3.83
C LYS A 25 -2.71 19.57 4.14
N PRO A 26 -2.83 18.67 3.14
CA PRO A 26 -2.95 17.23 3.36
C PRO A 26 -1.76 16.69 4.14
N TRP A 27 -1.90 15.49 4.72
CA TRP A 27 -0.81 14.81 5.41
C TRP A 27 0.30 14.40 4.44
N GLY A 28 -0.04 13.93 3.24
CA GLY A 28 0.92 13.48 2.23
C GLY A 28 0.36 13.50 0.81
N ILE A 29 1.21 13.17 -0.15
CA ILE A 29 0.86 13.01 -1.56
C ILE A 29 1.27 11.60 -1.99
N ILE A 30 0.44 10.93 -2.82
CA ILE A 30 0.78 9.68 -3.50
C ILE A 30 0.95 9.91 -4.99
N LEU A 31 1.99 9.29 -5.59
CA LEU A 31 2.32 9.42 -7.00
C LEU A 31 2.04 8.13 -7.76
N PHE A 32 1.59 8.30 -9.01
CA PHE A 32 1.28 7.24 -9.97
C PHE A 32 2.05 7.43 -11.28
N SER A 33 2.01 6.45 -12.18
CA SER A 33 2.67 6.52 -13.49
C SER A 33 2.30 7.78 -14.29
N ARG A 34 1.04 8.27 -14.17
CA ARG A 34 0.59 9.52 -14.80
C ARG A 34 1.35 10.77 -14.34
N ASN A 35 2.04 10.68 -13.21
CA ASN A 35 2.82 11.79 -12.65
C ASN A 35 4.29 11.75 -13.04
N ILE A 36 4.73 10.73 -13.78
CA ILE A 36 6.13 10.42 -14.03
C ILE A 36 6.41 10.35 -15.52
N LYS A 37 7.26 11.22 -16.05
CA LYS A 37 7.79 11.16 -17.43
C LYS A 37 9.21 10.63 -17.46
N ASN A 38 10.07 11.19 -16.63
CA ASN A 38 11.47 10.83 -16.44
C ASN A 38 11.94 11.28 -15.06
N ILE A 39 13.16 10.95 -14.71
CA ILE A 39 13.69 11.19 -13.36
C ILE A 39 13.84 12.68 -13.03
N ASP A 40 14.23 13.52 -13.97
CA ASP A 40 14.44 14.96 -13.74
C ASP A 40 13.10 15.69 -13.55
N GLN A 41 12.10 15.35 -14.37
CA GLN A 41 10.75 15.89 -14.20
C GLN A 41 10.16 15.48 -12.86
N LEU A 42 10.33 14.21 -12.44
CA LEU A 42 9.82 13.71 -11.17
C LEU A 42 10.49 14.44 -10.00
N LYS A 43 11.82 14.60 -10.03
CA LYS A 43 12.57 15.33 -9.00
C LYS A 43 12.08 16.78 -8.88
N LYS A 44 11.88 17.46 -10.01
CA LYS A 44 11.33 18.83 -10.03
C LYS A 44 9.92 18.89 -9.45
N LEU A 45 9.04 17.96 -9.81
CA LEU A 45 7.68 17.89 -9.28
C LEU A 45 7.67 17.73 -7.75
N ILE A 46 8.49 16.81 -7.22
CA ILE A 46 8.60 16.56 -5.77
C ILE A 46 9.18 17.79 -5.05
N TYR A 47 10.19 18.43 -5.62
CA TYR A 47 10.72 19.68 -5.07
C TYR A 47 9.63 20.76 -4.96
N GLU A 48 8.83 20.96 -6.02
CA GLU A 48 7.72 21.90 -6.02
C GLU A 48 6.66 21.57 -4.96
N ILE A 49 6.30 20.28 -4.78
CA ILE A 49 5.39 19.84 -3.74
C ILE A 49 5.94 20.18 -2.36
N LYS A 50 7.18 19.80 -2.07
CA LYS A 50 7.81 20.07 -0.76
C LYS A 50 7.92 21.56 -0.46
N LYS A 51 8.17 22.39 -1.47
CA LYS A 51 8.21 23.85 -1.36
C LYS A 51 6.86 24.45 -0.95
N ILE A 52 5.73 23.91 -1.46
CA ILE A 52 4.38 24.38 -1.06
C ILE A 52 4.18 24.23 0.46
N PHE A 53 4.70 23.16 1.04
CA PHE A 53 4.51 22.84 2.47
C PHE A 53 5.65 23.35 3.35
N ASN A 54 6.70 23.93 2.76
CA ASN A 54 7.95 24.33 3.44
C ASN A 54 8.50 23.18 4.32
N ASP A 55 8.51 21.95 3.78
CA ASP A 55 8.88 20.76 4.53
C ASP A 55 9.66 19.79 3.61
N VAL A 56 10.97 19.68 3.84
CA VAL A 56 11.86 18.78 3.09
C VAL A 56 11.56 17.31 3.33
N ASN A 57 10.92 16.98 4.45
CA ASN A 57 10.51 15.63 4.85
C ASN A 57 9.02 15.37 4.57
N PHE A 58 8.35 16.26 3.82
CA PHE A 58 6.94 16.07 3.49
C PHE A 58 6.67 14.67 2.95
N PRO A 59 5.64 13.94 3.45
CA PRO A 59 5.36 12.57 3.05
C PRO A 59 4.99 12.47 1.56
N ILE A 60 5.81 11.77 0.80
CA ILE A 60 5.54 11.42 -0.61
C ILE A 60 5.55 9.91 -0.71
N MET A 61 4.45 9.35 -1.18
CA MET A 61 4.19 7.92 -1.28
C MET A 61 4.17 7.47 -2.74
N ILE A 62 4.57 6.20 -2.99
CA ILE A 62 4.52 5.57 -4.31
C ILE A 62 4.32 4.06 -4.18
N ASP A 63 3.77 3.42 -5.23
CA ASP A 63 3.71 1.96 -5.38
C ASP A 63 4.86 1.47 -6.27
N VAL A 64 5.89 0.89 -5.70
CA VAL A 64 6.95 0.18 -6.42
C VAL A 64 7.12 -1.20 -5.79
N GLU A 65 6.21 -2.12 -6.13
CA GLU A 65 6.23 -3.50 -5.66
C GLU A 65 7.22 -4.35 -6.46
N GLY A 66 7.45 -3.97 -7.71
CA GLY A 66 8.03 -4.79 -8.76
C GLY A 66 6.95 -5.58 -9.51
N GLY A 67 7.35 -6.30 -10.58
CA GLY A 67 6.39 -6.96 -11.44
C GLY A 67 5.42 -5.97 -12.10
N ARG A 68 4.15 -6.34 -12.19
CA ARG A 68 3.10 -5.53 -12.83
C ARG A 68 2.69 -4.27 -12.04
N VAL A 69 3.11 -4.14 -10.78
CA VAL A 69 2.82 -2.95 -9.96
C VAL A 69 4.11 -2.18 -9.69
N SER A 70 4.48 -1.36 -10.65
CA SER A 70 5.55 -0.37 -10.54
C SER A 70 5.11 0.94 -11.18
N ARG A 71 5.31 2.06 -10.47
CA ARG A 71 5.01 3.38 -11.03
C ARG A 71 6.23 4.01 -11.69
N LEU A 72 7.39 3.35 -11.63
CA LEU A 72 8.66 3.85 -12.17
C LEU A 72 8.98 3.35 -13.59
N ASN A 73 8.04 2.76 -14.31
CA ASN A 73 8.27 2.12 -15.62
C ASN A 73 8.89 3.05 -16.69
N ASN A 74 8.67 4.38 -16.56
CA ASN A 74 9.30 5.37 -17.44
C ASN A 74 10.75 5.72 -17.05
N ILE A 75 11.26 5.15 -15.95
CA ILE A 75 12.62 5.36 -15.42
C ILE A 75 13.41 4.08 -15.43
N ILE A 76 12.79 2.98 -15.00
CA ILE A 76 13.41 1.65 -14.91
C ILE A 76 12.36 0.57 -15.11
N ASP A 77 12.69 -0.45 -15.91
CA ASP A 77 11.85 -1.63 -16.07
C ASP A 77 12.05 -2.60 -14.90
N LEU A 78 10.99 -2.81 -14.14
CA LEU A 78 10.93 -3.74 -13.00
C LEU A 78 9.91 -4.86 -13.24
N SER A 79 9.42 -5.04 -14.45
CA SER A 79 8.31 -5.96 -14.78
C SER A 79 8.60 -7.43 -14.43
N THR A 80 9.84 -7.87 -14.53
CA THR A 80 10.26 -9.22 -14.16
C THR A 80 10.31 -9.46 -12.65
N PHE A 81 10.57 -8.42 -11.87
CA PHE A 81 10.95 -8.53 -10.45
C PHE A 81 9.75 -8.51 -9.50
N SER A 82 8.76 -9.41 -9.74
CA SER A 82 7.61 -9.56 -8.83
C SER A 82 8.03 -10.21 -7.50
N GLN A 83 7.17 -10.11 -6.46
CA GLN A 83 7.44 -10.80 -5.19
C GLN A 83 7.48 -12.34 -5.39
N GLU A 84 6.65 -12.89 -6.29
CA GLU A 84 6.71 -14.31 -6.66
C GLU A 84 8.06 -14.70 -7.30
N TYR A 85 8.61 -13.86 -8.18
CA TYR A 85 9.95 -14.07 -8.76
C TYR A 85 11.02 -14.24 -7.68
N PHE A 86 11.01 -13.36 -6.70
CA PHE A 86 11.95 -13.44 -5.57
C PHE A 86 11.71 -14.66 -4.66
N GLU A 87 10.46 -15.08 -4.49
CA GLU A 87 10.15 -16.30 -3.74
C GLU A 87 10.67 -17.56 -4.44
N LYS A 88 10.51 -17.65 -5.77
CA LYS A 88 11.08 -18.74 -6.56
C LYS A 88 12.61 -18.81 -6.40
N MET A 89 13.28 -17.66 -6.42
CA MET A 89 14.72 -17.56 -6.17
C MET A 89 15.08 -17.98 -4.74
N TYR A 90 14.33 -17.55 -3.72
CA TYR A 90 14.52 -17.92 -2.32
C TYR A 90 14.41 -19.42 -2.08
N LYS A 91 13.47 -20.08 -2.76
CA LYS A 91 13.33 -21.55 -2.69
C LYS A 91 14.51 -22.29 -3.30
N LYS A 92 15.07 -21.75 -4.40
CA LYS A 92 16.19 -22.35 -5.13
C LYS A 92 17.51 -22.14 -4.39
N ASP A 93 17.81 -20.92 -4.01
CA ASP A 93 19.06 -20.56 -3.31
C ASP A 93 18.83 -19.27 -2.48
N LYS A 94 18.91 -19.43 -1.15
CA LYS A 94 18.69 -18.31 -0.23
C LYS A 94 19.80 -17.25 -0.30
N LYS A 95 21.05 -17.63 -0.58
CA LYS A 95 22.18 -16.69 -0.69
C LYS A 95 22.06 -15.85 -1.95
N VAL A 96 21.77 -16.49 -3.07
CA VAL A 96 21.49 -15.80 -4.35
C VAL A 96 20.29 -14.87 -4.20
N PHE A 97 19.18 -15.35 -3.61
CA PHE A 97 18.02 -14.50 -3.30
C PHE A 97 18.42 -13.27 -2.51
N PHE A 98 19.12 -13.44 -1.39
CA PHE A 98 19.43 -12.32 -0.50
C PHE A 98 20.25 -11.24 -1.20
N ASN A 99 21.27 -11.65 -1.98
CA ASN A 99 22.11 -10.73 -2.74
C ASN A 99 21.31 -9.98 -3.81
N ASN A 100 20.52 -10.68 -4.62
CA ASN A 100 19.73 -10.07 -5.70
C ASN A 100 18.59 -9.19 -5.17
N TYR A 101 17.91 -9.65 -4.12
CA TYR A 101 16.82 -8.87 -3.51
C TYR A 101 17.33 -7.59 -2.84
N LYS A 102 18.51 -7.66 -2.22
CA LYS A 102 19.20 -6.48 -1.69
C LYS A 102 19.57 -5.50 -2.80
N ILE A 103 20.10 -5.97 -3.93
CA ILE A 103 20.40 -5.12 -5.09
C ILE A 103 19.14 -4.46 -5.58
N PHE A 104 18.05 -5.22 -5.79
CA PHE A 104 16.75 -4.69 -6.22
C PHE A 104 16.26 -3.57 -5.29
N ILE A 105 16.18 -3.85 -3.98
CA ILE A 105 15.70 -2.86 -3.00
C ILE A 105 16.62 -1.63 -2.94
N ASN A 106 17.93 -1.81 -2.99
CA ASN A 106 18.87 -0.69 -3.00
C ASN A 106 18.70 0.17 -4.24
N THR A 107 18.53 -0.43 -5.42
CA THR A 107 18.29 0.30 -6.68
C THR A 107 17.02 1.13 -6.61
N VAL A 108 15.91 0.52 -6.18
CA VAL A 108 14.64 1.25 -6.00
C VAL A 108 14.82 2.36 -4.96
N SER A 109 15.40 2.06 -3.80
CA SER A 109 15.58 3.04 -2.72
C SER A 109 16.47 4.22 -3.14
N ASN A 110 17.52 3.97 -3.93
CA ASN A 110 18.40 5.02 -4.45
C ASN A 110 17.63 5.98 -5.37
N ILE A 111 16.78 5.44 -6.27
CA ILE A 111 15.91 6.26 -7.13
C ILE A 111 14.94 7.08 -6.27
N LEU A 112 14.26 6.45 -5.31
CA LEU A 112 13.29 7.11 -4.44
C LEU A 112 13.93 8.24 -3.63
N ASN A 113 15.09 7.98 -3.01
CA ASN A 113 15.84 8.97 -2.24
C ASN A 113 16.34 10.12 -3.14
N TYR A 114 16.85 9.81 -4.34
CA TYR A 114 17.34 10.81 -5.28
C TYR A 114 16.26 11.81 -5.69
N VAL A 115 15.05 11.34 -5.93
CA VAL A 115 13.93 12.22 -6.29
C VAL A 115 13.21 12.82 -5.08
N GLY A 116 13.43 12.27 -3.86
CA GLY A 116 12.86 12.75 -2.61
C GLY A 116 11.54 12.10 -2.19
N ILE A 117 11.26 10.87 -2.66
CA ILE A 117 10.16 10.02 -2.17
C ILE A 117 10.63 9.29 -0.92
N ASN A 118 9.79 9.24 0.12
CA ASN A 118 10.17 8.68 1.43
C ASN A 118 9.29 7.53 1.91
N ILE A 119 8.22 7.17 1.18
CA ILE A 119 7.34 6.06 1.53
C ILE A 119 7.10 5.18 0.29
N ASN A 120 7.39 3.88 0.37
CA ASN A 120 7.01 2.88 -0.63
C ASN A 120 5.94 1.94 -0.07
N THR A 121 4.85 1.69 -0.81
CA THR A 121 3.73 0.86 -0.34
C THR A 121 4.01 -0.63 -0.50
N VAL A 122 5.02 -1.12 0.16
CA VAL A 122 5.50 -2.51 0.22
C VAL A 122 5.78 -2.89 1.68
N PRO A 123 5.83 -4.21 2.00
CA PRO A 123 5.53 -5.38 1.17
C PRO A 123 4.03 -5.67 1.05
N VAL A 124 3.64 -6.43 0.00
CA VAL A 124 2.37 -7.13 -0.03
C VAL A 124 2.49 -8.38 0.83
N LEU A 125 1.80 -8.39 1.98
CA LEU A 125 1.81 -9.51 2.93
C LEU A 125 0.62 -10.46 2.75
N ASP A 126 -0.18 -10.27 1.69
CA ASP A 126 -1.28 -11.14 1.35
C ASP A 126 -0.77 -12.52 0.96
N VAL A 127 -1.39 -13.57 1.49
CA VAL A 127 -1.01 -14.96 1.21
C VAL A 127 -1.80 -15.46 0.01
N ARG A 128 -1.12 -15.67 -1.14
CA ARG A 128 -1.75 -16.12 -2.37
C ARG A 128 -2.53 -17.43 -2.19
N ARG A 129 -3.62 -17.57 -2.94
CA ARG A 129 -4.43 -18.79 -3.04
C ARG A 129 -4.62 -19.20 -4.51
N LYS A 130 -4.54 -20.49 -4.81
CA LYS A 130 -4.72 -21.03 -6.16
C LYS A 130 -6.06 -20.68 -6.80
N TYR A 131 -7.11 -20.61 -5.98
CA TYR A 131 -8.49 -20.41 -6.43
C TYR A 131 -9.04 -19.02 -6.17
N ALA A 132 -8.19 -18.07 -5.73
CA ALA A 132 -8.58 -16.68 -5.56
C ALA A 132 -8.41 -15.90 -6.87
N ASP A 133 -8.98 -14.70 -6.90
CA ASP A 133 -8.78 -13.77 -8.00
C ASP A 133 -7.29 -13.41 -8.16
N ASN A 134 -6.85 -13.18 -9.39
CA ASN A 134 -5.47 -12.86 -9.69
C ASN A 134 -5.07 -11.42 -9.32
N VAL A 135 -5.95 -10.66 -8.65
CA VAL A 135 -5.65 -9.28 -8.22
C VAL A 135 -4.41 -9.22 -7.32
N ILE A 136 -4.20 -10.23 -6.49
CA ILE A 136 -2.95 -10.41 -5.73
C ILE A 136 -1.92 -11.18 -6.56
N GLY A 137 -2.20 -12.39 -6.99
CA GLY A 137 -1.36 -13.18 -7.88
C GLY A 137 0.13 -13.11 -7.54
N ASP A 138 0.95 -12.73 -8.52
CA ASP A 138 2.40 -12.58 -8.44
C ASP A 138 2.90 -11.42 -7.56
N ARG A 139 1.98 -10.53 -7.13
CA ARG A 139 2.26 -9.49 -6.12
C ARG A 139 2.52 -10.09 -4.73
N SER A 140 2.02 -11.30 -4.44
CA SER A 140 2.31 -12.04 -3.22
C SER A 140 3.62 -12.80 -3.33
N PHE A 141 4.39 -12.86 -2.25
CA PHE A 141 5.57 -13.72 -2.19
C PHE A 141 5.19 -15.20 -2.34
N SER A 142 4.15 -15.69 -1.65
CA SER A 142 3.92 -17.14 -1.58
C SER A 142 2.49 -17.52 -1.20
N GLU A 143 2.15 -18.80 -1.43
CA GLU A 143 0.98 -19.48 -0.85
C GLU A 143 1.23 -19.91 0.61
N ASN A 144 2.49 -19.89 1.06
CA ASN A 144 2.88 -20.25 2.42
C ASN A 144 3.05 -19.00 3.28
N GLN A 145 2.23 -18.88 4.31
CA GLN A 145 2.23 -17.72 5.22
C GLN A 145 3.56 -17.49 5.95
N ASN A 146 4.31 -18.56 6.23
CA ASN A 146 5.62 -18.43 6.90
C ASN A 146 6.65 -17.81 5.93
N THR A 147 6.62 -18.21 4.67
CA THR A 147 7.46 -17.63 3.62
C THR A 147 7.10 -16.16 3.41
N VAL A 148 5.80 -15.83 3.34
CA VAL A 148 5.34 -14.42 3.23
C VAL A 148 5.84 -13.60 4.43
N SER A 149 5.72 -14.12 5.66
CA SER A 149 6.25 -13.46 6.85
C SER A 149 7.75 -13.21 6.77
N THR A 150 8.52 -14.23 6.39
CA THR A 150 9.99 -14.16 6.35
C THR A 150 10.46 -13.15 5.29
N LEU A 151 9.93 -13.26 4.06
CA LEU A 151 10.33 -12.38 2.96
C LEU A 151 9.83 -10.95 3.17
N GLY A 152 8.64 -10.80 3.75
CA GLY A 152 8.10 -9.51 4.16
C GLY A 152 9.01 -8.81 5.17
N LYS A 153 9.50 -9.54 6.18
CA LYS A 153 10.46 -9.00 7.15
C LYS A 153 11.75 -8.53 6.48
N ILE A 154 12.32 -9.33 5.60
CA ILE A 154 13.53 -8.97 4.84
C ILE A 154 13.30 -7.69 4.03
N CYS A 155 12.14 -7.58 3.35
CA CYS A 155 11.74 -6.39 2.60
C CYS A 155 11.75 -5.14 3.49
N ILE A 156 11.04 -5.19 4.62
CA ILE A 156 10.92 -4.08 5.58
C ILE A 156 12.31 -3.67 6.09
N ASP A 157 13.11 -4.63 6.51
CA ASP A 157 14.43 -4.37 7.09
C ASP A 157 15.39 -3.72 6.07
N LEU A 158 15.32 -4.14 4.80
CA LEU A 158 16.15 -3.56 3.73
C LEU A 158 15.71 -2.14 3.37
N TYR A 159 14.40 -1.87 3.23
CA TYR A 159 13.91 -0.50 3.00
C TYR A 159 14.21 0.42 4.17
N LYS A 160 14.07 -0.05 5.42
CA LYS A 160 14.42 0.70 6.62
C LYS A 160 15.90 1.10 6.64
N LYS A 161 16.82 0.21 6.25
CA LYS A 161 18.26 0.51 6.11
C LYS A 161 18.50 1.62 5.10
N ASN A 162 17.68 1.70 4.06
CA ASN A 162 17.74 2.73 3.03
C ASN A 162 16.91 4.00 3.38
N LYS A 163 16.41 4.12 4.61
CA LYS A 163 15.61 5.27 5.08
C LYS A 163 14.30 5.50 4.29
N ILE A 164 13.72 4.46 3.73
CA ILE A 164 12.40 4.46 3.10
C ILE A 164 11.41 3.79 4.05
N PHE A 165 10.32 4.46 4.35
CA PHE A 165 9.21 3.90 5.10
C PHE A 165 8.42 2.91 4.24
N THR A 166 7.94 1.85 4.88
CA THR A 166 7.14 0.79 4.24
C THR A 166 5.68 0.82 4.72
N VAL A 167 4.77 0.31 3.90
CA VAL A 167 3.34 0.16 4.22
C VAL A 167 2.95 -1.30 4.07
N LEU A 168 2.56 -1.97 5.16
CA LEU A 168 2.07 -3.35 5.10
C LEU A 168 0.70 -3.39 4.42
N LYS A 169 0.52 -4.21 3.40
CA LYS A 169 -0.75 -4.28 2.68
C LYS A 169 -1.14 -5.69 2.23
N HIS A 170 -2.42 -5.98 2.17
CA HIS A 170 -3.59 -5.17 2.56
C HIS A 170 -4.18 -5.75 3.85
N ILE A 171 -3.94 -5.09 4.98
CA ILE A 171 -4.30 -5.63 6.31
C ILE A 171 -5.82 -5.74 6.48
N PRO A 172 -6.35 -6.86 7.03
CA PRO A 172 -5.66 -7.98 7.66
C PRO A 172 -5.35 -9.16 6.72
N GLY A 173 -5.49 -9.03 5.38
CA GLY A 173 -5.12 -10.03 4.38
C GLY A 173 -6.08 -10.13 3.20
N HIS A 174 -5.61 -9.91 1.98
CA HIS A 174 -6.41 -9.85 0.75
C HIS A 174 -6.38 -11.17 -0.06
N GLY A 175 -5.56 -12.15 0.34
CA GLY A 175 -5.23 -13.32 -0.47
C GLY A 175 -6.37 -14.29 -0.80
N LEU A 176 -7.50 -14.21 -0.09
CA LEU A 176 -8.71 -15.03 -0.30
C LEU A 176 -9.78 -14.32 -1.14
N ALA A 177 -9.54 -13.09 -1.61
CA ALA A 177 -10.52 -12.37 -2.39
C ALA A 177 -10.88 -13.12 -3.67
N ASN A 178 -12.17 -13.37 -3.87
CA ASN A 178 -12.72 -14.06 -5.03
C ASN A 178 -13.07 -13.13 -6.20
N HIS A 179 -12.86 -11.82 -6.01
CA HIS A 179 -13.04 -10.78 -7.01
C HIS A 179 -12.01 -9.67 -6.80
N ASP A 180 -11.70 -8.96 -7.89
CA ASP A 180 -10.90 -7.75 -7.81
C ASP A 180 -11.65 -6.65 -7.04
N SER A 181 -11.05 -6.14 -5.95
CA SER A 181 -11.60 -5.06 -5.14
C SER A 181 -11.71 -3.73 -5.89
N HIS A 182 -11.01 -3.56 -7.02
CA HIS A 182 -11.22 -2.40 -7.89
C HIS A 182 -12.58 -2.42 -8.61
N LEU A 183 -13.20 -3.60 -8.77
CA LEU A 183 -14.43 -3.79 -9.53
C LEU A 183 -15.65 -4.05 -8.64
N LYS A 184 -15.50 -4.87 -7.59
CA LYS A 184 -16.60 -5.31 -6.71
C LYS A 184 -16.07 -5.59 -5.31
N THR A 185 -16.94 -5.48 -4.30
CA THR A 185 -16.60 -5.82 -2.91
C THR A 185 -16.40 -7.33 -2.77
N PRO A 186 -15.16 -7.82 -2.49
CA PRO A 186 -14.95 -9.23 -2.19
C PRO A 186 -15.52 -9.59 -0.82
N ILE A 187 -16.04 -10.81 -0.70
CA ILE A 187 -16.56 -11.36 0.57
C ILE A 187 -15.81 -12.64 0.89
N ILE A 188 -15.19 -12.69 2.07
CA ILE A 188 -14.49 -13.86 2.58
C ILE A 188 -15.36 -14.56 3.61
N VAL A 189 -15.74 -15.82 3.31
CA VAL A 189 -16.62 -16.66 4.15
C VAL A 189 -15.84 -17.66 5.02
N ASN A 190 -14.53 -17.72 4.88
CA ASN A 190 -13.65 -18.68 5.56
C ASN A 190 -13.77 -18.62 7.08
N LYS A 191 -13.51 -19.76 7.73
CA LYS A 191 -13.57 -19.88 9.19
C LYS A 191 -12.52 -18.99 9.86
N LYS A 192 -12.86 -18.38 11.00
CA LYS A 192 -11.96 -17.52 11.79
C LYS A 192 -10.59 -18.17 12.06
N LYS A 193 -10.58 -19.47 12.38
CA LYS A 193 -9.34 -20.23 12.67
C LYS A 193 -8.39 -20.26 11.48
N GLU A 194 -8.92 -20.38 10.26
CA GLU A 194 -8.12 -20.35 9.02
C GLU A 194 -7.53 -18.98 8.77
N LEU A 195 -8.34 -17.91 8.84
CA LEU A 195 -7.91 -16.53 8.67
C LEU A 195 -6.79 -16.18 9.65
N ILE A 196 -6.98 -16.55 10.93
CA ILE A 196 -6.00 -16.34 12.00
C ILE A 196 -4.67 -17.04 11.69
N LYS A 197 -4.75 -18.34 11.30
CA LYS A 197 -3.57 -19.18 11.09
C LYS A 197 -2.79 -18.78 9.85
N LYS A 198 -3.46 -18.29 8.81
CA LYS A 198 -2.87 -18.12 7.49
C LYS A 198 -2.80 -16.63 7.05
N ASP A 199 -3.94 -15.97 6.96
CA ASP A 199 -4.00 -14.64 6.34
C ASP A 199 -3.54 -13.51 7.27
N PHE A 200 -3.88 -13.59 8.55
CA PHE A 200 -3.51 -12.56 9.54
C PHE A 200 -2.08 -12.73 10.08
N LYS A 201 -1.50 -13.94 9.94
CA LYS A 201 -0.20 -14.28 10.50
C LYS A 201 0.93 -13.39 9.97
N PRO A 202 1.10 -13.16 8.65
CA PRO A 202 2.17 -12.30 8.14
C PRO A 202 2.11 -10.88 8.71
N PHE A 203 0.91 -10.32 8.89
CA PHE A 203 0.73 -8.99 9.48
C PHE A 203 1.03 -8.96 10.98
N LYS A 204 0.76 -10.05 11.70
CA LYS A 204 1.09 -10.17 13.13
C LYS A 204 2.59 -10.25 13.37
N GLU A 205 3.31 -10.94 12.50
CA GLU A 205 4.76 -11.18 12.62
C GLU A 205 5.61 -10.04 12.06
N ASN A 206 5.05 -9.16 11.24
CA ASN A 206 5.75 -8.04 10.65
C ASN A 206 5.33 -6.70 11.26
N LYS A 207 6.28 -5.79 11.42
CA LYS A 207 6.07 -4.46 12.00
C LYS A 207 6.57 -3.38 11.06
N SER A 208 5.74 -2.38 10.83
CA SER A 208 6.06 -1.14 10.12
C SER A 208 5.33 0.02 10.77
N LEU A 209 5.68 1.26 10.39
CA LEU A 209 4.97 2.44 10.85
C LEU A 209 3.56 2.53 10.23
N PHE A 210 3.39 2.04 9.01
CA PHE A 210 2.16 2.15 8.25
C PHE A 210 1.60 0.78 7.87
N ALA A 211 0.27 0.68 7.82
CA ALA A 211 -0.45 -0.41 7.19
C ALA A 211 -1.65 0.12 6.42
N MET A 212 -1.93 -0.46 5.26
CA MET A 212 -3.07 -0.13 4.39
C MET A 212 -4.14 -1.19 4.52
N THR A 213 -5.42 -0.79 4.72
CA THR A 213 -6.54 -1.71 4.92
C THR A 213 -7.00 -2.36 3.61
N ALA A 214 -7.59 -3.55 3.70
CA ALA A 214 -8.26 -4.21 2.59
C ALA A 214 -9.72 -3.74 2.45
N HIS A 215 -10.20 -3.48 1.23
CA HIS A 215 -11.64 -3.24 0.96
C HIS A 215 -12.40 -4.56 0.80
N ILE A 216 -12.40 -5.39 1.86
CA ILE A 216 -12.94 -6.74 1.89
C ILE A 216 -13.86 -6.91 3.08
N ILE A 217 -14.98 -7.62 2.88
CA ILE A 217 -15.89 -8.07 3.93
C ILE A 217 -15.41 -9.44 4.45
N TYR A 218 -15.10 -9.54 5.74
CA TYR A 218 -14.80 -10.80 6.43
C TYR A 218 -16.05 -11.27 7.16
N GLU A 219 -16.91 -12.04 6.48
CA GLU A 219 -18.27 -12.39 6.93
C GLU A 219 -18.34 -12.95 8.35
N LYS A 220 -17.34 -13.72 8.78
CA LYS A 220 -17.30 -14.30 10.12
C LYS A 220 -16.99 -13.31 11.25
N TYR A 221 -16.58 -12.09 10.90
CA TYR A 221 -16.30 -11.00 11.85
C TYR A 221 -17.30 -9.87 11.71
N ASP A 222 -17.52 -9.41 10.49
CA ASP A 222 -18.46 -8.35 10.14
C ASP A 222 -19.06 -8.64 8.77
N ARG A 223 -20.40 -8.82 8.71
CA ARG A 223 -21.11 -9.13 7.46
C ARG A 223 -21.48 -7.87 6.65
N LYS A 224 -21.41 -6.72 7.28
CA LYS A 224 -21.94 -5.48 6.73
C LYS A 224 -20.86 -4.62 6.09
N TYR A 225 -19.70 -4.50 6.74
CA TYR A 225 -18.70 -3.55 6.37
C TYR A 225 -17.39 -4.19 5.94
N THR A 226 -16.70 -3.55 4.97
CA THR A 226 -15.33 -3.90 4.61
C THR A 226 -14.40 -3.66 5.78
N ALA A 227 -13.19 -4.27 5.78
CA ALA A 227 -12.22 -4.04 6.86
C ALA A 227 -11.91 -2.56 7.06
N THR A 228 -11.95 -1.75 6.01
CA THR A 228 -11.75 -0.29 6.07
C THR A 228 -12.86 0.42 6.87
N HIS A 229 -14.10 -0.06 6.81
CA HIS A 229 -15.27 0.54 7.44
C HIS A 229 -15.72 -0.21 8.71
N SER A 230 -15.04 -1.28 9.09
CA SER A 230 -15.42 -2.13 10.21
C SER A 230 -14.64 -1.82 11.46
N GLU A 231 -15.27 -1.17 12.43
CA GLU A 231 -14.71 -0.97 13.78
C GLU A 231 -14.30 -2.32 14.42
N ILE A 232 -15.07 -3.39 14.18
CA ILE A 232 -14.75 -4.72 14.68
C ILE A 232 -13.41 -5.21 14.11
N ILE A 233 -13.20 -5.10 12.80
CA ILE A 233 -11.96 -5.54 12.16
C ILE A 233 -10.80 -4.65 12.62
N ILE A 234 -10.97 -3.34 12.64
CA ILE A 234 -9.89 -2.44 13.04
C ILE A 234 -9.53 -2.64 14.51
N ASN A 235 -10.49 -2.62 15.43
CA ASN A 235 -10.17 -2.67 16.86
C ASN A 235 -9.84 -4.09 17.34
N LYS A 236 -10.66 -5.09 17.01
CA LYS A 236 -10.47 -6.46 17.53
C LYS A 236 -9.41 -7.24 16.77
N ILE A 237 -9.31 -7.07 15.44
CA ILE A 237 -8.37 -7.84 14.63
C ILE A 237 -7.07 -7.07 14.42
N ILE A 238 -7.10 -5.88 13.84
CA ILE A 238 -5.86 -5.15 13.49
C ILE A 238 -5.17 -4.65 14.76
N ARG A 239 -5.88 -3.94 15.64
CA ARG A 239 -5.29 -3.34 16.84
C ARG A 239 -5.01 -4.38 17.93
N LYS A 240 -5.99 -5.25 18.27
CA LYS A 240 -5.86 -6.18 19.40
C LYS A 240 -5.16 -7.48 19.00
N TYR A 241 -5.64 -8.23 17.98
CA TYR A 241 -5.11 -9.55 17.66
C TYR A 241 -3.75 -9.47 16.91
N ILE A 242 -3.68 -8.70 15.82
CA ILE A 242 -2.44 -8.48 15.06
C ILE A 242 -1.46 -7.61 15.86
N ASN A 243 -1.98 -6.84 16.81
CA ASN A 243 -1.21 -5.90 17.65
C ASN A 243 -0.45 -4.84 16.83
N PHE A 244 -1.12 -4.33 15.77
CA PHE A 244 -0.56 -3.24 14.98
C PHE A 244 -0.76 -1.90 15.70
N LYS A 245 0.34 -1.22 16.02
CA LYS A 245 0.35 0.05 16.78
C LYS A 245 0.60 1.27 15.90
N GLY A 246 0.93 1.07 14.63
CA GLY A 246 1.25 2.14 13.69
C GLY A 246 0.03 2.86 13.13
N ILE A 247 0.25 3.62 12.08
CA ILE A 247 -0.76 4.43 11.38
C ILE A 247 -1.49 3.53 10.37
N ILE A 248 -2.81 3.46 10.49
CA ILE A 248 -3.69 2.76 9.54
C ILE A 248 -4.11 3.75 8.46
N ILE A 249 -3.83 3.40 7.21
CA ILE A 249 -4.24 4.14 6.00
C ILE A 249 -5.35 3.32 5.34
N SER A 250 -6.43 3.94 4.86
CA SER A 250 -7.37 3.25 3.98
C SER A 250 -6.68 2.85 2.68
N ASP A 251 -7.14 1.80 2.00
CA ASP A 251 -6.89 1.70 0.55
C ASP A 251 -7.62 2.83 -0.16
N ASP A 252 -7.46 2.96 -1.49
CA ASP A 252 -8.06 4.06 -2.25
C ASP A 252 -9.58 4.16 -2.02
N ILE A 253 -9.98 5.25 -1.37
CA ILE A 253 -11.37 5.46 -0.97
C ILE A 253 -12.32 5.62 -2.17
N CYS A 254 -11.77 5.81 -3.38
CA CYS A 254 -12.53 5.93 -4.63
C CYS A 254 -12.81 4.58 -5.30
N MET A 255 -12.33 3.45 -4.74
CA MET A 255 -12.52 2.12 -5.32
C MET A 255 -13.99 1.70 -5.30
N LYS A 256 -14.43 1.03 -6.39
CA LYS A 256 -15.83 0.56 -6.57
C LYS A 256 -16.26 -0.52 -5.56
N SER A 257 -15.33 -1.11 -4.83
CA SER A 257 -15.64 -2.02 -3.71
C SER A 257 -16.34 -1.33 -2.54
N LEU A 258 -16.26 -0.02 -2.43
CA LEU A 258 -16.95 0.75 -1.42
C LEU A 258 -18.29 1.25 -1.97
N LYS A 259 -19.39 0.98 -1.24
CA LYS A 259 -20.76 1.11 -1.74
C LYS A 259 -21.42 2.45 -1.45
N PHE A 260 -20.82 3.29 -0.62
CA PHE A 260 -21.38 4.55 -0.17
C PHE A 260 -20.88 5.72 -1.02
N SER A 261 -21.44 6.92 -0.81
CA SER A 261 -20.89 8.14 -1.38
C SER A 261 -19.45 8.37 -0.90
N LEU A 262 -18.65 9.15 -1.63
CA LEU A 262 -17.26 9.42 -1.26
C LEU A 262 -17.15 10.00 0.15
N ILE A 263 -17.99 10.99 0.49
CA ILE A 263 -18.01 11.62 1.81
C ILE A 263 -18.34 10.59 2.91
N GLU A 264 -19.32 9.75 2.66
CA GLU A 264 -19.73 8.71 3.60
C GLU A 264 -18.65 7.63 3.76
N ASN A 265 -17.98 7.22 2.67
CA ASN A 265 -16.84 6.30 2.74
C ASN A 265 -15.71 6.87 3.61
N VAL A 266 -15.39 8.16 3.46
CA VAL A 266 -14.38 8.86 4.27
C VAL A 266 -14.78 8.87 5.75
N SER A 267 -16.01 9.32 6.08
CA SER A 267 -16.50 9.38 7.46
C SER A 267 -16.44 7.99 8.10
N ARG A 268 -17.00 6.97 7.45
CA ARG A 268 -17.02 5.59 7.96
C ARG A 268 -15.63 5.03 8.19
N ALA A 269 -14.65 5.31 7.31
CA ALA A 269 -13.28 4.84 7.49
C ALA A 269 -12.61 5.49 8.70
N ILE A 270 -12.83 6.78 8.92
CA ILE A 270 -12.32 7.51 10.10
C ILE A 270 -12.99 6.98 11.38
N ASP A 271 -14.32 6.87 11.39
CA ASP A 271 -15.11 6.40 12.53
C ASP A 271 -14.72 4.96 12.91
N ALA A 272 -14.43 4.11 11.92
CA ALA A 272 -13.95 2.75 12.15
C ALA A 272 -12.53 2.69 12.75
N GLY A 273 -11.73 3.76 12.63
CA GLY A 273 -10.40 3.88 13.24
C GLY A 273 -9.23 3.95 12.26
N CYS A 274 -9.46 4.23 10.95
CA CYS A 274 -8.40 4.64 10.05
C CYS A 274 -7.82 5.99 10.48
N ASN A 275 -6.51 6.11 10.47
CA ASN A 275 -5.82 7.36 10.84
C ASN A 275 -5.64 8.29 9.64
N LEU A 276 -5.54 7.74 8.43
CA LEU A 276 -5.36 8.47 7.19
C LEU A 276 -6.26 7.89 6.10
N ILE A 277 -6.81 8.77 5.28
CA ILE A 277 -7.60 8.41 4.11
C ILE A 277 -6.76 8.59 2.85
N LEU A 278 -6.80 7.61 1.96
CA LEU A 278 -6.10 7.63 0.68
C LEU A 278 -7.09 7.91 -0.44
N HIS A 279 -6.84 8.97 -1.24
CA HIS A 279 -7.65 9.37 -2.39
C HIS A 279 -6.73 9.52 -3.61
N CYS A 280 -6.81 8.56 -4.54
CA CYS A 280 -5.77 8.33 -5.55
C CYS A 280 -6.01 8.99 -6.90
N ASN A 281 -7.25 9.32 -7.27
CA ASN A 281 -7.59 9.66 -8.66
C ASN A 281 -7.05 11.02 -9.16
N GLY A 282 -6.69 11.93 -8.26
CA GLY A 282 -6.17 13.26 -8.62
C GLY A 282 -7.25 14.22 -9.15
N ASN A 283 -8.52 13.93 -8.89
CA ASN A 283 -9.63 14.79 -9.27
C ASN A 283 -9.85 15.87 -8.19
N LEU A 284 -9.49 17.11 -8.52
CA LEU A 284 -9.54 18.22 -7.57
C LEU A 284 -10.97 18.55 -7.09
N SER A 285 -12.00 18.28 -7.90
CA SER A 285 -13.40 18.54 -7.51
C SER A 285 -13.92 17.54 -6.49
N GLU A 286 -13.29 16.37 -6.36
CA GLU A 286 -13.64 15.34 -5.37
C GLU A 286 -12.84 15.47 -4.06
N MET A 287 -11.71 16.16 -4.09
CA MET A 287 -10.84 16.41 -2.93
C MET A 287 -11.45 17.42 -1.96
#